data_ab38b4ba1255c78d92a1f61418a30cce
#
_entry.id   ab38b4ba1255c78d92a1f61418a30cce
#
_cell.length_a   1.000
_cell.length_b   1.000
_cell.length_c   1.000
_cell.angle_alpha   90.00
_cell.angle_beta   90.00
_cell.angle_gamma   90.00
#
_symmetry.space_group_name_H-M   'P 1'
#
loop_
_entity.id
_entity.type
_entity.pdbx_description
1 polymer ?
#
loop_
_entity_poly.entity_id
_entity_poly.type
_entity_poly.pdbx_seq_one_letter_code
_entity_poly.pdbx_strand_id
1 'polypeptide(L)'
;MSDDSSPFLTDDMEFDGEAPAVEPTSRMLSWARNSALYRLEQRMMTEKQLRDAIMRKAREKFQEISPAQVKALGEFAVTFAYGIKALDDTAYAEIAVRSGQRSGKSKRGLAQKLQIKGIARETATAALQETNDLVAAVIFARKRAFGPFRRVELDEKRKGKEFSAFARNGFGFEIGAKVMAMSFEEAEEIVAEAPL
;
A
#
# COMPACT_ATOMS: atom_id res chain seq x y z
N MET A 1 45.13 46.13 -54.79
CA MET A 1 43.85 45.95 -55.52
C MET A 1 43.67 44.50 -55.74
N SER A 2 42.64 44.00 -55.25
CA SER A 2 41.90 42.77 -55.46
C SER A 2 41.48 42.15 -54.13
N ASP A 3 40.26 42.38 -53.91
CA ASP A 3 39.37 41.92 -52.87
C ASP A 3 39.13 40.44 -53.08
N ASP A 4 39.30 39.63 -52.07
CA ASP A 4 38.86 38.26 -52.11
C ASP A 4 38.13 37.95 -50.79
N SER A 5 36.83 38.24 -50.83
CA SER A 5 35.89 37.95 -49.73
C SER A 5 35.27 36.59 -50.01
N SER A 6 35.78 35.54 -49.36
CA SER A 6 35.10 34.27 -49.31
C SER A 6 34.07 34.28 -48.16
N PRO A 7 32.80 33.95 -48.40
CA PRO A 7 31.84 33.77 -47.34
C PRO A 7 31.98 32.37 -46.71
N PHE A 8 32.22 32.34 -45.42
CA PHE A 8 32.11 31.14 -44.60
C PHE A 8 30.66 30.68 -44.62
N LEU A 9 30.42 29.56 -45.26
CA LEU A 9 29.17 28.74 -45.08
C LEU A 9 29.22 28.15 -43.69
N THR A 10 28.42 28.68 -42.79
CA THR A 10 28.06 28.01 -41.54
C THR A 10 27.12 26.89 -41.94
N ASP A 11 27.61 25.66 -41.85
CA ASP A 11 26.83 24.46 -41.95
C ASP A 11 25.99 24.36 -40.65
N ASP A 12 24.75 24.84 -40.72
CA ASP A 12 23.74 24.66 -39.68
C ASP A 12 23.37 23.20 -39.73
N MET A 13 24.13 22.36 -38.98
CA MET A 13 23.68 21.02 -38.60
C MET A 13 22.46 21.19 -37.74
N GLU A 14 21.29 21.19 -38.35
CA GLU A 14 20.02 20.93 -37.67
C GLU A 14 20.15 19.57 -37.00
N PHE A 15 20.33 19.61 -35.69
CA PHE A 15 20.22 18.44 -34.85
C PHE A 15 18.74 18.08 -34.82
N ASP A 16 18.30 17.21 -35.72
CA ASP A 16 16.98 16.63 -35.80
C ASP A 16 16.82 15.65 -34.63
N GLY A 17 16.84 16.22 -33.42
CA GLY A 17 16.56 15.53 -32.19
C GLY A 17 15.08 15.22 -32.16
N GLU A 18 14.70 14.06 -32.69
CA GLU A 18 13.35 13.52 -32.61
C GLU A 18 12.90 13.62 -31.15
N ALA A 19 11.91 14.47 -30.88
CA ALA A 19 11.37 14.66 -29.54
C ALA A 19 11.00 13.29 -28.96
N PRO A 20 11.40 12.96 -27.72
CA PRO A 20 11.18 11.63 -27.18
C PRO A 20 9.71 11.25 -27.28
N ALA A 21 9.43 10.13 -27.90
CA ALA A 21 8.06 9.67 -28.17
C ALA A 21 7.21 9.77 -26.90
N VAL A 22 6.12 10.51 -26.95
CA VAL A 22 5.22 10.74 -25.79
C VAL A 22 4.37 9.51 -25.53
N GLU A 23 4.05 8.75 -26.57
CA GLU A 23 3.15 7.59 -26.50
C GLU A 23 3.93 6.26 -26.45
N PRO A 24 3.42 5.27 -25.67
CA PRO A 24 3.98 3.94 -25.66
C PRO A 24 3.75 3.21 -26.98
N THR A 25 4.74 2.46 -27.43
CA THR A 25 4.59 1.58 -28.63
C THR A 25 3.66 0.41 -28.35
N SER A 26 3.09 -0.20 -29.39
CA SER A 26 2.24 -1.41 -29.29
C SER A 26 2.96 -2.56 -28.55
N ARG A 27 4.28 -2.70 -28.73
CA ARG A 27 5.12 -3.67 -28.01
C ARG A 27 5.16 -3.39 -26.51
N MET A 28 5.29 -2.13 -26.12
CA MET A 28 5.29 -1.70 -24.71
C MET A 28 3.92 -1.96 -24.06
N LEU A 29 2.82 -1.64 -24.76
CA LEU A 29 1.46 -1.89 -24.26
C LEU A 29 1.18 -3.39 -24.09
N SER A 30 1.56 -4.23 -25.06
CA SER A 30 1.44 -5.68 -24.96
C SER A 30 2.24 -6.25 -23.77
N TRP A 31 3.45 -5.74 -23.56
CA TRP A 31 4.26 -6.12 -22.41
C TRP A 31 3.60 -5.68 -21.08
N ALA A 32 3.07 -4.45 -21.00
CA ALA A 32 2.42 -3.94 -19.78
C ALA A 32 1.21 -4.80 -19.41
N ARG A 33 0.37 -5.19 -20.41
CA ARG A 33 -0.76 -6.11 -20.24
C ARG A 33 -0.32 -7.46 -19.68
N ASN A 34 0.64 -8.12 -20.32
CA ASN A 34 1.11 -9.43 -19.86
C ASN A 34 1.78 -9.36 -18.48
N SER A 35 2.50 -8.27 -18.20
CA SER A 35 3.13 -8.01 -16.91
C SER A 35 2.11 -7.76 -15.79
N ALA A 36 0.97 -7.12 -16.12
CA ALA A 36 -0.13 -6.92 -15.18
C ALA A 36 -0.82 -8.25 -14.85
N LEU A 37 -1.19 -9.04 -15.87
CA LEU A 37 -1.78 -10.37 -15.72
C LEU A 37 -0.94 -11.26 -14.82
N TYR A 38 0.35 -11.42 -15.14
CA TYR A 38 1.27 -12.24 -14.35
C TYR A 38 1.29 -11.85 -12.86
N ARG A 39 1.27 -10.54 -12.55
CA ARG A 39 1.29 -10.08 -11.15
C ARG A 39 -0.01 -10.30 -10.41
N LEU A 40 -1.13 -10.07 -11.07
CA LEU A 40 -2.47 -10.22 -10.50
C LEU A 40 -2.81 -11.70 -10.27
N GLU A 41 -2.31 -12.62 -11.10
CA GLU A 41 -2.39 -14.06 -10.87
C GLU A 41 -1.63 -14.52 -9.62
N GLN A 42 -0.49 -13.89 -9.30
CA GLN A 42 0.32 -14.27 -8.15
C GLN A 42 -0.28 -13.78 -6.82
N ARG A 43 -0.94 -12.62 -6.81
CA ARG A 43 -1.52 -12.05 -5.60
C ARG A 43 -2.46 -10.88 -5.89
N MET A 44 -3.39 -10.64 -4.98
CA MET A 44 -4.15 -9.41 -4.94
C MET A 44 -3.24 -8.18 -4.81
N MET A 45 -3.50 -7.16 -5.60
CA MET A 45 -2.78 -5.89 -5.58
C MET A 45 -3.76 -4.72 -5.56
N THR A 46 -3.33 -3.58 -5.04
CA THR A 46 -4.06 -2.32 -5.19
C THR A 46 -3.69 -1.68 -6.52
N GLU A 47 -4.53 -0.74 -6.97
CA GLU A 47 -4.25 0.11 -8.14
C GLU A 47 -2.85 0.71 -8.07
N LYS A 48 -2.53 1.37 -6.94
CA LYS A 48 -1.21 1.95 -6.71
C LYS A 48 -0.09 0.93 -6.81
N GLN A 49 -0.26 -0.24 -6.21
CA GLN A 49 0.77 -1.28 -6.24
C GLN A 49 1.03 -1.81 -7.65
N LEU A 50 -0.03 -2.01 -8.44
CA LEU A 50 0.09 -2.44 -9.83
C LEU A 50 0.79 -1.37 -10.66
N ARG A 51 0.30 -0.13 -10.60
CA ARG A 51 0.88 1.03 -11.30
C ARG A 51 2.37 1.17 -11.00
N ASP A 52 2.73 1.24 -9.72
CA ASP A 52 4.13 1.40 -9.28
C ASP A 52 5.02 0.24 -9.76
N ALA A 53 4.51 -0.99 -9.73
CA ALA A 53 5.25 -2.16 -10.18
C ALA A 53 5.50 -2.15 -11.69
N ILE A 54 4.50 -1.78 -12.50
CA ILE A 54 4.64 -1.66 -13.96
C ILE A 54 5.61 -0.54 -14.30
N MET A 55 5.44 0.65 -13.71
CA MET A 55 6.31 1.81 -13.95
C MET A 55 7.78 1.52 -13.61
N ARG A 56 8.03 0.86 -12.48
CA ARG A 56 9.39 0.45 -12.10
C ARG A 56 9.98 -0.52 -13.12
N LYS A 57 9.21 -1.56 -13.47
CA LYS A 57 9.69 -2.60 -14.40
C LYS A 57 9.82 -2.11 -15.85
N ALA A 58 9.02 -1.12 -16.26
CA ALA A 58 9.17 -0.49 -17.57
C ALA A 58 10.54 0.20 -17.70
N ARG A 59 10.96 0.95 -16.68
CA ARG A 59 12.29 1.60 -16.65
C ARG A 59 13.44 0.60 -16.71
N GLU A 60 13.28 -0.57 -16.10
CA GLU A 60 14.32 -1.61 -16.13
C GLU A 60 14.36 -2.35 -17.49
N LYS A 61 13.23 -2.45 -18.19
CA LYS A 61 13.11 -3.27 -19.40
C LYS A 61 13.40 -2.50 -20.68
N PHE A 62 12.99 -1.25 -20.75
CA PHE A 62 13.10 -0.45 -21.97
C PHE A 62 14.17 0.61 -21.78
N GLN A 63 15.21 0.55 -22.62
CA GLN A 63 16.21 1.59 -22.71
C GLN A 63 15.56 2.85 -23.30
N GLU A 64 15.99 4.03 -22.86
CA GLU A 64 15.53 5.34 -23.38
C GLU A 64 14.02 5.60 -23.27
N ILE A 65 13.30 4.83 -22.42
CA ILE A 65 11.89 5.09 -22.19
C ILE A 65 11.66 6.44 -21.51
N SER A 66 10.81 7.28 -22.09
CA SER A 66 10.49 8.58 -21.52
C SER A 66 9.65 8.48 -20.25
N PRO A 67 9.75 9.46 -19.32
CA PRO A 67 8.87 9.50 -18.14
C PRO A 67 7.37 9.48 -18.48
N ALA A 68 6.99 10.10 -19.62
CA ALA A 68 5.62 10.10 -20.11
C ALA A 68 5.15 8.69 -20.50
N GLN A 69 5.97 7.96 -21.26
CA GLN A 69 5.69 6.56 -21.62
C GLN A 69 5.59 5.65 -20.39
N VAL A 70 6.50 5.82 -19.40
CA VAL A 70 6.44 5.06 -18.14
C VAL A 70 5.12 5.27 -17.43
N LYS A 71 4.68 6.53 -17.31
CA LYS A 71 3.39 6.87 -16.70
C LYS A 71 2.23 6.27 -17.48
N ALA A 72 2.21 6.44 -18.79
CA ALA A 72 1.18 5.91 -19.67
C ALA A 72 1.07 4.37 -19.59
N LEU A 73 2.17 3.63 -19.47
CA LEU A 73 2.17 2.19 -19.26
C LEU A 73 1.57 1.79 -17.92
N GLY A 74 1.84 2.56 -16.87
CA GLY A 74 1.24 2.35 -15.54
C GLY A 74 -0.29 2.53 -15.58
N GLU A 75 -0.77 3.63 -16.17
CA GLU A 75 -2.20 3.91 -16.32
C GLU A 75 -2.89 2.89 -17.22
N PHE A 76 -2.28 2.54 -18.35
CA PHE A 76 -2.79 1.49 -19.24
C PHE A 76 -2.98 0.16 -18.51
N ALA A 77 -2.01 -0.28 -17.72
CA ALA A 77 -2.07 -1.54 -16.98
C ALA A 77 -3.21 -1.52 -15.93
N VAL A 78 -3.42 -0.39 -15.26
CA VAL A 78 -4.52 -0.20 -14.31
C VAL A 78 -5.87 -0.25 -15.02
N THR A 79 -6.05 0.52 -16.09
CA THR A 79 -7.30 0.55 -16.87
C THR A 79 -7.63 -0.84 -17.42
N PHE A 80 -6.64 -1.53 -17.97
CA PHE A 80 -6.78 -2.91 -18.44
C PHE A 80 -7.23 -3.86 -17.31
N ALA A 81 -6.58 -3.78 -16.13
CA ALA A 81 -6.88 -4.66 -15.00
C ALA A 81 -8.29 -4.44 -14.44
N TYR A 82 -8.77 -3.21 -14.39
CA TYR A 82 -10.18 -2.92 -14.07
C TYR A 82 -11.14 -3.45 -15.14
N GLY A 83 -10.80 -3.30 -16.42
CA GLY A 83 -11.62 -3.79 -17.53
C GLY A 83 -11.87 -5.30 -17.50
N ILE A 84 -10.91 -6.09 -17.05
CA ILE A 84 -11.05 -7.54 -16.86
C ILE A 84 -11.47 -7.93 -15.43
N LYS A 85 -11.84 -6.97 -14.58
CA LYS A 85 -12.25 -7.17 -13.17
C LYS A 85 -11.20 -7.92 -12.32
N ALA A 86 -9.92 -7.81 -12.65
CA ALA A 86 -8.82 -8.40 -11.90
C ALA A 86 -8.23 -7.45 -10.83
N LEU A 87 -8.73 -6.20 -10.78
CA LEU A 87 -8.36 -5.18 -9.80
C LEU A 87 -9.61 -4.67 -9.10
N ASP A 88 -9.61 -4.71 -7.77
CA ASP A 88 -10.70 -4.24 -6.92
C ASP A 88 -10.12 -3.74 -5.58
N ASP A 89 -9.97 -2.43 -5.47
CA ASP A 89 -9.43 -1.78 -4.27
C ASP A 89 -10.40 -1.86 -3.08
N THR A 90 -11.71 -1.98 -3.32
CA THR A 90 -12.71 -2.16 -2.26
C THR A 90 -12.59 -3.55 -1.65
N ALA A 91 -12.61 -4.60 -2.47
CA ALA A 91 -12.40 -5.96 -2.00
C ALA A 91 -11.04 -6.13 -1.31
N TYR A 92 -9.98 -5.49 -1.86
CA TYR A 92 -8.68 -5.47 -1.20
C TYR A 92 -8.74 -4.86 0.19
N ALA A 93 -9.39 -3.70 0.36
CA ALA A 93 -9.51 -3.00 1.64
C ALA A 93 -10.25 -3.87 2.68
N GLU A 94 -11.38 -4.47 2.30
CA GLU A 94 -12.17 -5.33 3.18
C GLU A 94 -11.39 -6.56 3.65
N ILE A 95 -10.71 -7.26 2.74
CA ILE A 95 -9.89 -8.42 3.08
C ILE A 95 -8.72 -8.01 3.98
N ALA A 96 -8.06 -6.88 3.69
CA ALA A 96 -6.95 -6.37 4.48
C ALA A 96 -7.38 -5.97 5.90
N VAL A 97 -8.59 -5.39 6.05
CA VAL A 97 -9.17 -5.02 7.35
C VAL A 97 -9.52 -6.27 8.15
N ARG A 98 -10.27 -7.21 7.60
CA ARG A 98 -10.62 -8.49 8.27
C ARG A 98 -9.37 -9.23 8.74
N SER A 99 -8.39 -9.41 7.87
CA SER A 99 -7.12 -10.05 8.21
C SER A 99 -6.35 -9.27 9.29
N GLY A 100 -6.39 -7.94 9.22
CA GLY A 100 -5.75 -7.06 10.18
C GLY A 100 -6.38 -7.14 11.58
N GLN A 101 -7.69 -7.16 11.69
CA GLN A 101 -8.42 -7.32 12.94
C GLN A 101 -8.10 -8.67 13.61
N ARG A 102 -8.18 -9.77 12.85
CA ARG A 102 -7.77 -11.10 13.32
C ARG A 102 -6.30 -11.16 13.78
N SER A 103 -5.48 -10.27 13.29
CA SER A 103 -4.08 -10.14 13.75
C SER A 103 -3.87 -9.14 14.89
N GLY A 104 -4.92 -8.53 15.41
CA GLY A 104 -4.85 -7.57 16.52
C GLY A 104 -4.28 -6.23 16.10
N LYS A 105 -4.63 -5.73 14.90
CA LYS A 105 -4.25 -4.38 14.44
C LYS A 105 -5.36 -3.40 14.73
N SER A 106 -4.99 -2.23 15.27
CA SER A 106 -5.94 -1.15 15.54
C SER A 106 -6.52 -0.55 14.26
N LYS A 107 -7.72 0.03 14.37
CA LYS A 107 -8.37 0.81 13.30
C LYS A 107 -7.43 1.86 12.70
N ARG A 108 -6.72 2.60 13.58
CA ARG A 108 -5.72 3.61 13.15
C ARG A 108 -4.57 2.98 12.37
N GLY A 109 -4.03 1.85 12.83
CA GLY A 109 -2.95 1.13 12.14
C GLY A 109 -3.39 0.56 10.80
N LEU A 110 -4.64 0.09 10.70
CA LEU A 110 -5.23 -0.37 9.46
C LEU A 110 -5.46 0.77 8.46
N ALA A 111 -6.01 1.91 8.92
CA ALA A 111 -6.18 3.10 8.08
C ALA A 111 -4.85 3.56 7.47
N GLN A 112 -3.81 3.67 8.29
CA GLN A 112 -2.46 4.03 7.81
C GLN A 112 -1.93 3.02 6.78
N LYS A 113 -2.12 1.72 7.04
CA LYS A 113 -1.70 0.67 6.10
C LYS A 113 -2.41 0.79 4.74
N LEU A 114 -3.74 1.04 4.74
CA LEU A 114 -4.53 1.21 3.52
C LEU A 114 -4.08 2.46 2.76
N GLN A 115 -3.83 3.57 3.47
CA GLN A 115 -3.31 4.80 2.88
C GLN A 115 -1.95 4.58 2.18
N ILE A 116 -1.01 3.90 2.83
CA ILE A 116 0.29 3.55 2.23
C ILE A 116 0.10 2.70 0.97
N LYS A 117 -0.91 1.84 0.96
CA LYS A 117 -1.26 1.00 -0.19
C LYS A 117 -1.99 1.76 -1.30
N GLY A 118 -2.31 3.03 -1.09
CA GLY A 118 -2.96 3.89 -2.07
C GLY A 118 -4.47 3.74 -2.15
N ILE A 119 -5.09 3.09 -1.17
CA ILE A 119 -6.56 2.98 -1.10
C ILE A 119 -7.15 4.37 -0.84
N ALA A 120 -8.17 4.73 -1.60
CA ALA A 120 -8.90 5.98 -1.44
C ALA A 120 -9.47 6.10 -0.02
N ARG A 121 -9.51 7.34 0.50
CA ARG A 121 -9.95 7.60 1.89
C ARG A 121 -11.36 7.11 2.16
N GLU A 122 -12.25 7.31 1.21
CA GLU A 122 -13.66 6.90 1.29
C GLU A 122 -13.77 5.38 1.39
N THR A 123 -13.07 4.64 0.53
CA THR A 123 -13.01 3.17 0.52
C THR A 123 -12.41 2.64 1.82
N ALA A 124 -11.30 3.25 2.29
CA ALA A 124 -10.68 2.87 3.55
C ALA A 124 -11.62 3.13 4.74
N THR A 125 -12.33 4.27 4.75
CA THR A 125 -13.29 4.62 5.81
C THR A 125 -14.45 3.65 5.84
N ALA A 126 -15.03 3.31 4.69
CA ALA A 126 -16.11 2.35 4.57
C ALA A 126 -15.67 0.95 5.09
N ALA A 127 -14.52 0.45 4.64
CA ALA A 127 -14.00 -0.85 5.08
C ALA A 127 -13.71 -0.90 6.60
N LEU A 128 -13.43 0.25 7.22
CA LEU A 128 -13.12 0.34 8.65
C LEU A 128 -14.35 0.60 9.55
N GLN A 129 -15.56 0.75 9.00
CA GLN A 129 -16.75 1.12 9.80
C GLN A 129 -17.05 0.13 10.91
N GLU A 130 -17.01 -1.15 10.60
CA GLU A 130 -17.36 -2.24 11.53
C GLU A 130 -16.18 -2.72 12.39
N THR A 131 -15.03 -2.04 12.34
CA THR A 131 -13.87 -2.46 13.13
C THR A 131 -14.07 -2.20 14.62
N ASN A 132 -13.79 -3.21 15.43
CA ASN A 132 -13.82 -3.11 16.89
C ASN A 132 -12.39 -3.08 17.46
N ASP A 133 -11.96 -1.90 17.92
CA ASP A 133 -10.61 -1.71 18.47
C ASP A 133 -10.41 -2.43 19.81
N LEU A 134 -11.49 -2.67 20.57
CA LEU A 134 -11.38 -3.43 21.83
C LEU A 134 -11.02 -4.88 21.55
N VAL A 135 -11.72 -5.54 20.64
CA VAL A 135 -11.43 -6.91 20.20
C VAL A 135 -10.01 -7.02 19.67
N ALA A 136 -9.61 -6.08 18.79
CA ALA A 136 -8.26 -6.05 18.24
C ALA A 136 -7.18 -5.86 19.32
N ALA A 137 -7.45 -5.03 20.34
CA ALA A 137 -6.53 -4.78 21.45
C ALA A 137 -6.39 -6.01 22.35
N VAL A 138 -7.48 -6.75 22.62
CA VAL A 138 -7.43 -8.01 23.39
C VAL A 138 -6.62 -9.06 22.62
N ILE A 139 -6.84 -9.22 21.30
CA ILE A 139 -6.05 -10.13 20.47
C ILE A 139 -4.55 -9.71 20.46
N PHE A 140 -4.26 -8.41 20.40
CA PHE A 140 -2.90 -7.88 20.51
C PHE A 140 -2.26 -8.21 21.87
N ALA A 141 -3.02 -8.01 22.97
CA ALA A 141 -2.56 -8.31 24.33
C ALA A 141 -2.27 -9.81 24.48
N ARG A 142 -3.13 -10.69 23.97
CA ARG A 142 -2.94 -12.15 23.99
C ARG A 142 -1.64 -12.56 23.29
N LYS A 143 -1.42 -12.05 22.08
CA LYS A 143 -0.17 -12.31 21.31
C LYS A 143 1.10 -11.83 22.00
N ARG A 144 1.02 -10.81 22.82
CA ARG A 144 2.15 -10.21 23.52
C ARG A 144 2.29 -10.63 24.98
N ALA A 145 1.36 -11.42 25.48
CA ALA A 145 1.23 -11.77 26.89
C ALA A 145 1.19 -10.50 27.78
N PHE A 146 0.31 -9.55 27.42
CA PHE A 146 0.04 -8.30 28.17
C PHE A 146 -1.31 -8.38 28.89
N GLY A 147 -1.49 -7.46 29.86
CA GLY A 147 -2.77 -7.35 30.59
C GLY A 147 -3.21 -8.68 31.19
N PRO A 148 -4.44 -9.16 30.88
CA PRO A 148 -4.99 -10.39 31.43
C PRO A 148 -4.20 -11.64 31.04
N PHE A 149 -3.42 -11.59 29.95
CA PHE A 149 -2.61 -12.71 29.46
C PHE A 149 -1.17 -12.71 29.98
N ARG A 150 -0.87 -11.84 30.96
CA ARG A 150 0.47 -11.69 31.51
C ARG A 150 0.87 -12.93 32.31
N ARG A 151 2.12 -13.37 32.08
CA ARG A 151 2.69 -14.57 32.73
C ARG A 151 3.66 -14.23 33.89
N VAL A 152 3.83 -12.97 34.16
CA VAL A 152 4.79 -12.44 35.15
C VAL A 152 4.13 -11.31 35.95
N GLU A 153 4.64 -11.03 37.14
CA GLU A 153 4.12 -9.95 37.98
C GLU A 153 4.15 -8.57 37.30
N LEU A 154 3.16 -7.75 37.59
CA LEU A 154 3.06 -6.38 37.10
C LEU A 154 3.83 -5.45 38.03
N ASP A 155 4.90 -4.86 37.52
CA ASP A 155 5.56 -3.71 38.13
C ASP A 155 5.26 -2.41 37.31
N GLU A 156 5.55 -1.24 37.85
CA GLU A 156 5.30 0.03 37.19
C GLU A 156 6.07 0.20 35.88
N LYS A 157 7.28 -0.35 35.78
CA LYS A 157 8.09 -0.33 34.56
C LYS A 157 7.44 -1.16 33.45
N ARG A 158 6.93 -2.34 33.79
CA ARG A 158 6.19 -3.22 32.89
C ARG A 158 4.87 -2.59 32.42
N LYS A 159 4.11 -2.05 33.37
CA LYS A 159 2.88 -1.31 33.08
C LYS A 159 3.12 -0.19 32.06
N GLY A 160 4.14 0.63 32.25
CA GLY A 160 4.52 1.67 31.29
C GLY A 160 4.93 1.10 29.91
N LYS A 161 5.64 -0.04 29.87
CA LYS A 161 6.01 -0.71 28.61
C LYS A 161 4.79 -1.25 27.84
N GLU A 162 3.85 -1.87 28.54
CA GLU A 162 2.63 -2.42 27.95
C GLU A 162 1.76 -1.28 27.38
N PHE A 163 1.50 -0.21 28.13
CA PHE A 163 0.79 0.99 27.63
C PHE A 163 1.49 1.60 26.40
N SER A 164 2.80 1.75 26.45
CA SER A 164 3.57 2.27 25.33
C SER A 164 3.46 1.36 24.09
N ALA A 165 3.35 0.04 24.28
CA ALA A 165 3.15 -0.89 23.18
C ALA A 165 1.76 -0.73 22.55
N PHE A 166 0.69 -0.58 23.33
CA PHE A 166 -0.65 -0.27 22.81
C PHE A 166 -0.64 1.02 22.01
N ALA A 167 -0.06 2.10 22.57
CA ALA A 167 0.01 3.40 21.90
C ALA A 167 0.76 3.33 20.55
N ARG A 168 1.94 2.69 20.52
CA ARG A 168 2.71 2.50 19.27
C ARG A 168 1.97 1.69 18.22
N ASN A 169 1.07 0.79 18.62
CA ASN A 169 0.23 0.02 17.71
C ASN A 169 -1.09 0.73 17.34
N GLY A 170 -1.25 1.98 17.78
CA GLY A 170 -2.34 2.87 17.39
C GLY A 170 -3.61 2.71 18.22
N PHE A 171 -3.57 2.01 19.37
CA PHE A 171 -4.67 1.93 20.29
C PHE A 171 -4.74 3.17 21.19
N GLY A 172 -5.95 3.69 21.44
CA GLY A 172 -6.16 4.77 22.40
C GLY A 172 -5.85 4.33 23.82
N PHE A 173 -5.51 5.32 24.69
CA PHE A 173 -5.21 5.05 26.10
C PHE A 173 -6.36 4.33 26.82
N GLU A 174 -7.60 4.76 26.61
CA GLU A 174 -8.79 4.17 27.23
C GLU A 174 -8.96 2.67 26.88
N ILE A 175 -8.72 2.31 25.62
CA ILE A 175 -8.77 0.91 25.18
C ILE A 175 -7.65 0.11 25.83
N GLY A 176 -6.43 0.65 25.84
CA GLY A 176 -5.31 -0.01 26.52
C GLY A 176 -5.57 -0.20 28.01
N ALA A 177 -6.09 0.83 28.69
CA ALA A 177 -6.43 0.77 30.12
C ALA A 177 -7.54 -0.26 30.39
N LYS A 178 -8.58 -0.30 29.54
CA LYS A 178 -9.66 -1.29 29.65
C LYS A 178 -9.13 -2.71 29.53
N VAL A 179 -8.30 -3.00 28.54
CA VAL A 179 -7.69 -4.34 28.38
C VAL A 179 -6.76 -4.69 29.54
N MET A 180 -5.99 -3.74 30.03
CA MET A 180 -5.07 -3.96 31.18
C MET A 180 -5.81 -4.27 32.49
N ALA A 181 -7.06 -3.82 32.64
CA ALA A 181 -7.90 -4.02 33.83
C ALA A 181 -8.84 -5.25 33.74
N MET A 182 -8.95 -5.89 32.55
CA MET A 182 -9.79 -7.08 32.37
C MET A 182 -9.27 -8.29 33.12
N SER A 183 -10.19 -9.16 33.53
CA SER A 183 -9.85 -10.52 33.96
C SER A 183 -9.46 -11.38 32.74
N PHE A 184 -8.86 -12.54 33.01
CA PHE A 184 -8.52 -13.50 31.95
C PHE A 184 -9.78 -14.03 31.28
N GLU A 185 -10.82 -14.33 32.05
CA GLU A 185 -12.08 -14.87 31.59
C GLU A 185 -12.81 -13.90 30.66
N GLU A 186 -12.92 -12.63 31.06
CA GLU A 186 -13.51 -11.56 30.20
C GLU A 186 -12.76 -11.42 28.87
N ALA A 187 -11.44 -11.47 28.91
CA ALA A 187 -10.62 -11.35 27.71
C ALA A 187 -10.75 -12.55 26.76
N GLU A 188 -10.83 -13.77 27.31
CA GLU A 188 -11.04 -15.00 26.51
C GLU A 188 -12.46 -15.02 25.88
N GLU A 189 -13.50 -14.56 26.60
CA GLU A 189 -14.83 -14.42 26.06
C GLU A 189 -14.87 -13.46 24.84
N ILE A 190 -14.25 -12.29 24.96
CA ILE A 190 -14.13 -11.36 23.84
C ILE A 190 -13.42 -11.98 22.62
N VAL A 191 -12.39 -12.80 22.85
CA VAL A 191 -11.68 -13.47 21.74
C VAL A 191 -12.52 -14.59 21.14
N ALA A 192 -13.29 -15.32 21.95
CA ALA A 192 -14.15 -16.41 21.49
C ALA A 192 -15.34 -15.89 20.65
N GLU A 193 -15.88 -14.72 21.00
CA GLU A 193 -16.98 -14.08 20.27
C GLU A 193 -16.50 -13.29 19.02
N ALA A 194 -15.19 -13.12 18.87
CA ALA A 194 -14.63 -12.37 17.72
C ALA A 194 -14.99 -13.08 16.40
N PRO A 195 -15.55 -12.37 15.42
CA PRO A 195 -15.83 -12.94 14.11
C PRO A 195 -14.53 -13.41 13.44
N LEU A 196 -14.46 -14.69 13.12
CA LEU A 196 -13.33 -15.36 12.46
C LEU A 196 -13.23 -15.01 10.97
#